data_a159b31d03426a90a7ea2208e7c97928
#
_entry.id   a159b31d03426a90a7ea2208e7c97928
#
_cell.length_a   1.000
_cell.length_b   1.000
_cell.length_c   1.000
_cell.angle_alpha   90.00
_cell.angle_beta   90.00
_cell.angle_gamma   90.00
#
_symmetry.space_group_name_H-M   'P 1'
#
loop_
_entity.id
_entity.type
_entity.pdbx_description
1 polymer ?
#
loop_
_entity_poly.entity_id
_entity_poly.type
_entity_poly.pdbx_seq_one_letter_code
_entity_poly.pdbx_strand_id
1 'polypeptide(L)'
;MTFDQSTGDKGQQLRAVLAGRTVAIPGACNALTALQIERAGYEAVYVSGAAVSAARGLPDIGLISLAEMATEAGIIARAVAIPAIVDADTGYGPPSAVMEAVRKFEQAGVAGMQIEDQEAAKKCGHLSGKRIIPLGDMVAKITAAVDARRNRDFVIMVRTDARAVDGLEGAIQRAKAYTEAGADILFPEALVSPEEFGAFSREIRNAGIRVPLIANMTEFGRTPYLSVDEFQTLGYQAVLFPVSALRVAARAVEKLLSELKFFGSQRNWLDHMMTRQELYDLIRYEDGQASMRRSHEPNHAGTANGERSRPS
;
A
#
# COMPACT_ATOMS: atom_id res chain seq x y z
N MET A 1 -15.40 -14.10 -14.92
CA MET A 1 -14.28 -13.16 -15.13
C MET A 1 -12.99 -13.89 -14.80
N THR A 2 -12.29 -14.35 -15.81
CA THR A 2 -10.92 -14.86 -15.65
C THR A 2 -10.01 -13.64 -15.69
N PHE A 3 -9.51 -13.23 -14.53
CA PHE A 3 -8.43 -12.25 -14.46
C PHE A 3 -7.18 -12.91 -15.09
N ASP A 4 -6.60 -12.22 -16.06
CA ASP A 4 -5.34 -12.64 -16.67
C ASP A 4 -4.27 -12.70 -15.57
N GLN A 5 -3.82 -13.90 -15.21
CA GLN A 5 -2.79 -14.15 -14.19
C GLN A 5 -1.36 -14.01 -14.75
N SER A 6 -1.18 -13.36 -15.89
CA SER A 6 0.15 -13.12 -16.48
C SER A 6 0.91 -11.95 -15.84
N THR A 7 0.48 -11.44 -14.70
CA THR A 7 1.21 -10.40 -13.97
C THR A 7 2.35 -11.03 -13.16
N GLY A 8 3.59 -10.71 -13.50
CA GLY A 8 4.79 -11.13 -12.77
C GLY A 8 4.72 -10.87 -11.26
N ASP A 9 5.65 -11.45 -10.53
CA ASP A 9 5.70 -11.37 -9.05
C ASP A 9 5.57 -9.92 -8.55
N LYS A 10 4.52 -9.67 -7.76
CA LYS A 10 4.20 -8.32 -7.24
C LYS A 10 5.29 -7.79 -6.31
N GLY A 11 5.97 -8.67 -5.56
CA GLY A 11 7.11 -8.31 -4.74
C GLY A 11 8.29 -7.84 -5.59
N GLN A 12 8.61 -8.56 -6.68
CA GLN A 12 9.65 -8.15 -7.63
C GLN A 12 9.31 -6.82 -8.28
N GLN A 13 8.04 -6.62 -8.70
CA GLN A 13 7.61 -5.34 -9.26
C GLN A 13 7.81 -4.19 -8.27
N LEU A 14 7.43 -4.38 -6.99
CA LEU A 14 7.64 -3.37 -5.96
C LEU A 14 9.12 -3.06 -5.75
N ARG A 15 9.96 -4.08 -5.68
CA ARG A 15 11.42 -3.91 -5.56
C ARG A 15 12.00 -3.14 -6.74
N ALA A 16 11.55 -3.42 -7.96
CA ALA A 16 11.97 -2.70 -9.17
C ALA A 16 11.54 -1.23 -9.13
N VAL A 17 10.31 -0.93 -8.71
CA VAL A 17 9.82 0.44 -8.52
C VAL A 17 10.71 1.21 -7.54
N LEU A 18 11.06 0.61 -6.40
CA LEU A 18 11.87 1.24 -5.36
C LEU A 18 13.37 1.32 -5.68
N ALA A 19 13.86 0.59 -6.66
CA ALA A 19 15.23 0.66 -7.14
C ALA A 19 15.47 1.81 -8.14
N GLY A 20 14.41 2.41 -8.65
CA GLY A 20 14.45 3.51 -9.62
C GLY A 20 14.51 4.89 -8.96
N ARG A 21 13.81 5.83 -9.55
CA ARG A 21 13.61 7.19 -8.97
C ARG A 21 12.73 7.12 -7.72
N THR A 22 12.74 8.17 -6.92
CA THR A 22 11.79 8.31 -5.81
C THR A 22 10.36 8.42 -6.34
N VAL A 23 9.45 7.64 -5.77
CA VAL A 23 8.05 7.56 -6.22
C VAL A 23 7.06 7.98 -5.13
N ALA A 24 5.93 8.53 -5.54
CA ALA A 24 4.78 8.70 -4.68
C ALA A 24 3.97 7.40 -4.62
N ILE A 25 3.55 6.99 -3.43
CA ILE A 25 2.67 5.84 -3.22
C ILE A 25 1.40 6.32 -2.50
N PRO A 26 0.31 6.60 -3.24
CA PRO A 26 -0.95 7.01 -2.64
C PRO A 26 -1.64 5.86 -1.90
N GLY A 27 -2.42 6.22 -0.87
CA GLY A 27 -3.23 5.29 -0.11
C GLY A 27 -4.61 5.06 -0.71
N ALA A 28 -5.05 3.81 -0.69
CA ALA A 28 -6.40 3.38 -1.05
C ALA A 28 -7.11 2.74 0.14
N CYS A 29 -8.41 2.99 0.26
CA CYS A 29 -9.29 2.34 1.23
C CYS A 29 -10.26 1.35 0.56
N ASN A 30 -10.30 1.30 -0.78
CA ASN A 30 -11.14 0.41 -1.57
C ASN A 30 -10.59 0.27 -3.00
N ALA A 31 -11.17 -0.67 -3.77
CA ALA A 31 -10.75 -0.96 -5.13
C ALA A 31 -10.96 0.23 -6.10
N LEU A 32 -12.02 1.02 -5.91
CA LEU A 32 -12.29 2.17 -6.79
C LEU A 32 -11.15 3.20 -6.69
N THR A 33 -10.72 3.54 -5.47
CA THR A 33 -9.58 4.44 -5.25
C THR A 33 -8.28 3.86 -5.82
N ALA A 34 -8.05 2.55 -5.67
CA ALA A 34 -6.87 1.90 -6.24
C ALA A 34 -6.86 1.96 -7.79
N LEU A 35 -7.99 1.74 -8.44
CA LEU A 35 -8.14 1.92 -9.90
C LEU A 35 -7.88 3.36 -10.34
N GLN A 36 -8.31 4.36 -9.55
CA GLN A 36 -8.01 5.77 -9.83
C GLN A 36 -6.51 6.06 -9.70
N ILE A 37 -5.84 5.50 -8.69
CA ILE A 37 -4.39 5.61 -8.49
C ILE A 37 -3.65 5.00 -9.70
N GLU A 38 -3.99 3.79 -10.10
CA GLU A 38 -3.39 3.14 -11.28
C GLU A 38 -3.61 3.95 -12.55
N ARG A 39 -4.86 4.41 -12.80
CA ARG A 39 -5.20 5.23 -13.98
C ARG A 39 -4.45 6.56 -14.01
N ALA A 40 -4.14 7.12 -12.86
CA ALA A 40 -3.34 8.35 -12.74
C ALA A 40 -1.83 8.11 -13.00
N GLY A 41 -1.40 6.86 -13.23
CA GLY A 41 -0.02 6.52 -13.59
C GLY A 41 0.91 6.30 -12.41
N TYR A 42 0.39 6.09 -11.19
CA TYR A 42 1.23 5.71 -10.04
C TYR A 42 1.68 4.25 -10.18
N GLU A 43 2.88 3.97 -9.68
CA GLU A 43 3.59 2.70 -9.87
C GLU A 43 3.38 1.71 -8.72
N ALA A 44 2.77 2.15 -7.61
CA ALA A 44 2.38 1.32 -6.47
C ALA A 44 1.21 1.94 -5.71
N VAL A 45 0.53 1.15 -4.89
CA VAL A 45 -0.57 1.59 -4.03
C VAL A 45 -0.35 1.11 -2.60
N TYR A 46 -0.74 1.94 -1.62
CA TYR A 46 -0.71 1.59 -0.20
C TYR A 46 -2.11 1.30 0.31
N VAL A 47 -2.36 0.10 0.83
CA VAL A 47 -3.61 -0.25 1.53
C VAL A 47 -3.49 0.28 2.94
N SER A 48 -3.99 1.50 3.15
CA SER A 48 -3.82 2.25 4.40
C SER A 48 -4.79 1.76 5.47
N GLY A 49 -4.27 1.29 6.61
CA GLY A 49 -5.09 0.88 7.76
C GLY A 49 -5.97 2.01 8.28
N ALA A 50 -5.42 3.23 8.37
CA ALA A 50 -6.17 4.42 8.76
C ALA A 50 -7.31 4.75 7.78
N ALA A 51 -7.05 4.63 6.46
CA ALA A 51 -8.08 4.91 5.46
C ALA A 51 -9.19 3.83 5.45
N VAL A 52 -8.82 2.55 5.59
CA VAL A 52 -9.78 1.43 5.68
C VAL A 52 -10.61 1.54 6.96
N SER A 53 -9.99 1.87 8.11
CA SER A 53 -10.70 2.10 9.37
C SER A 53 -11.73 3.23 9.23
N ALA A 54 -11.31 4.39 8.73
CA ALA A 54 -12.19 5.54 8.55
C ALA A 54 -13.32 5.28 7.56
N ALA A 55 -13.07 4.55 6.46
CA ALA A 55 -14.09 4.15 5.49
C ALA A 55 -15.16 3.22 6.09
N ARG A 56 -14.82 2.50 7.18
CA ARG A 56 -15.75 1.66 7.97
C ARG A 56 -16.37 2.41 9.14
N GLY A 57 -16.10 3.71 9.31
CA GLY A 57 -16.60 4.51 10.46
C GLY A 57 -15.88 4.17 11.77
N LEU A 58 -14.70 3.59 11.73
CA LEU A 58 -13.92 3.19 12.89
C LEU A 58 -12.72 4.11 13.10
N PRO A 59 -12.32 4.37 14.36
CA PRO A 59 -11.05 5.04 14.64
C PRO A 59 -9.85 4.13 14.31
N ASP A 60 -8.72 4.74 13.94
CA ASP A 60 -7.47 4.04 13.63
C ASP A 60 -6.69 3.67 14.90
N ILE A 61 -7.12 2.63 15.57
CA ILE A 61 -6.55 2.10 16.83
C ILE A 61 -6.40 0.57 16.82
N GLY A 62 -6.28 -0.04 15.64
CA GLY A 62 -6.08 -1.48 15.50
C GLY A 62 -7.35 -2.31 15.72
N LEU A 63 -8.54 -1.80 15.37
CA LEU A 63 -9.82 -2.51 15.52
C LEU A 63 -10.12 -3.49 14.37
N ILE A 64 -9.48 -3.31 13.22
CA ILE A 64 -9.68 -4.19 12.07
C ILE A 64 -8.88 -5.47 12.28
N SER A 65 -9.55 -6.60 12.24
CA SER A 65 -8.91 -7.91 12.36
C SER A 65 -8.04 -8.25 11.14
N LEU A 66 -7.08 -9.16 11.31
CA LEU A 66 -6.27 -9.67 10.21
C LEU A 66 -7.12 -10.22 9.05
N ALA A 67 -8.20 -10.93 9.35
CA ALA A 67 -9.07 -11.51 8.32
C ALA A 67 -9.79 -10.44 7.49
N GLU A 68 -10.26 -9.38 8.14
CA GLU A 68 -10.91 -8.25 7.47
C GLU A 68 -9.91 -7.46 6.63
N MET A 69 -8.72 -7.15 7.17
CA MET A 69 -7.70 -6.42 6.42
C MET A 69 -7.19 -7.24 5.22
N ALA A 70 -6.98 -8.55 5.39
CA ALA A 70 -6.58 -9.42 4.28
C ALA A 70 -7.66 -9.49 3.18
N THR A 71 -8.93 -9.42 3.55
CA THR A 71 -10.04 -9.36 2.59
C THR A 71 -9.99 -8.07 1.78
N GLU A 72 -9.90 -6.91 2.44
CA GLU A 72 -9.82 -5.60 1.77
C GLU A 72 -8.57 -5.49 0.90
N ALA A 73 -7.41 -5.87 1.45
CA ALA A 73 -6.15 -5.87 0.72
C ALA A 73 -6.21 -6.74 -0.54
N GLY A 74 -6.85 -7.92 -0.43
CA GLY A 74 -7.06 -8.81 -1.57
C GLY A 74 -8.01 -8.25 -2.63
N ILE A 75 -9.06 -7.54 -2.23
CA ILE A 75 -9.97 -6.84 -3.16
C ILE A 75 -9.19 -5.75 -3.91
N ILE A 76 -8.40 -4.94 -3.20
CA ILE A 76 -7.60 -3.87 -3.78
C ILE A 76 -6.52 -4.45 -4.71
N ALA A 77 -5.73 -5.42 -4.25
CA ALA A 77 -4.63 -6.00 -5.01
C ALA A 77 -5.09 -6.67 -6.33
N ARG A 78 -6.27 -7.30 -6.32
CA ARG A 78 -6.85 -7.90 -7.54
C ARG A 78 -7.43 -6.87 -8.51
N ALA A 79 -7.79 -5.69 -8.05
CA ALA A 79 -8.36 -4.65 -8.91
C ALA A 79 -7.31 -4.00 -9.83
N VAL A 80 -6.03 -3.98 -9.43
CA VAL A 80 -4.95 -3.25 -10.10
C VAL A 80 -3.80 -4.15 -10.55
N ALA A 81 -3.10 -3.74 -11.59
CA ALA A 81 -1.88 -4.40 -12.05
C ALA A 81 -0.63 -3.93 -11.28
N ILE A 82 -0.66 -2.74 -10.67
CA ILE A 82 0.46 -2.21 -9.86
C ILE A 82 0.56 -2.95 -8.52
N PRO A 83 1.77 -3.04 -7.91
CA PRO A 83 1.96 -3.69 -6.61
C PRO A 83 1.27 -2.92 -5.48
N ALA A 84 0.66 -3.66 -4.55
CA ALA A 84 0.04 -3.12 -3.35
C ALA A 84 0.84 -3.51 -2.09
N ILE A 85 1.08 -2.55 -1.18
CA ILE A 85 1.65 -2.79 0.15
C ILE A 85 0.52 -2.60 1.17
N VAL A 86 0.36 -3.50 2.13
CA VAL A 86 -0.68 -3.42 3.14
C VAL A 86 -0.13 -2.97 4.50
N ASP A 87 -0.87 -2.08 5.17
CA ASP A 87 -0.68 -1.73 6.58
C ASP A 87 -1.15 -2.89 7.46
N ALA A 88 -0.24 -3.51 8.21
CA ALA A 88 -0.52 -4.60 9.12
C ALA A 88 -0.40 -4.16 10.59
N ASP A 89 -0.48 -2.87 10.86
CA ASP A 89 -0.39 -2.32 12.21
C ASP A 89 0.80 -2.89 13.00
N THR A 90 0.59 -3.41 14.20
CA THR A 90 1.63 -4.03 15.03
C THR A 90 1.86 -5.51 14.72
N GLY A 91 1.28 -6.04 13.63
CA GLY A 91 1.37 -7.46 13.23
C GLY A 91 0.36 -8.37 13.90
N TYR A 92 -0.73 -7.84 14.43
CA TYR A 92 -1.89 -8.56 15.03
C TYR A 92 -1.57 -9.41 16.27
N GLY A 93 -0.39 -9.29 16.86
CA GLY A 93 -0.06 -10.01 18.09
C GLY A 93 1.42 -10.41 18.21
N PRO A 94 1.72 -11.55 18.85
CA PRO A 94 3.08 -12.07 19.01
C PRO A 94 3.68 -12.55 17.68
N PRO A 95 4.96 -12.95 17.63
CA PRO A 95 5.61 -13.43 16.39
C PRO A 95 4.82 -14.47 15.60
N SER A 96 4.12 -15.38 16.28
CA SER A 96 3.26 -16.37 15.62
C SER A 96 2.08 -15.76 14.85
N ALA A 97 1.49 -14.67 15.36
CA ALA A 97 0.43 -13.94 14.65
C ALA A 97 0.99 -13.19 13.43
N VAL A 98 2.20 -12.64 13.54
CA VAL A 98 2.90 -12.01 12.41
C VAL A 98 3.15 -13.03 11.29
N MET A 99 3.56 -14.27 11.62
CA MET A 99 3.71 -15.34 10.63
C MET A 99 2.39 -15.64 9.90
N GLU A 100 1.28 -15.66 10.64
CA GLU A 100 -0.05 -15.86 10.03
C GLU A 100 -0.42 -14.68 9.12
N ALA A 101 -0.12 -13.44 9.54
CA ALA A 101 -0.36 -12.24 8.75
C ALA A 101 0.39 -12.29 7.41
N VAL A 102 1.68 -12.62 7.40
CA VAL A 102 2.46 -12.80 6.17
C VAL A 102 1.78 -13.77 5.22
N ARG A 103 1.42 -14.96 5.70
CA ARG A 103 0.80 -16.01 4.86
C ARG A 103 -0.55 -15.56 4.27
N LYS A 104 -1.38 -14.87 5.08
CA LYS A 104 -2.67 -14.35 4.62
C LYS A 104 -2.51 -13.24 3.59
N PHE A 105 -1.56 -12.34 3.77
CA PHE A 105 -1.32 -11.25 2.84
C PHE A 105 -0.66 -11.74 1.53
N GLU A 106 0.24 -12.72 1.58
CA GLU A 106 0.70 -13.41 0.37
C GLU A 106 -0.45 -14.04 -0.41
N GLN A 107 -1.35 -14.75 0.27
CA GLN A 107 -2.55 -15.35 -0.34
C GLN A 107 -3.51 -14.29 -0.91
N ALA A 108 -3.58 -13.11 -0.30
CA ALA A 108 -4.37 -11.99 -0.79
C ALA A 108 -3.79 -11.36 -2.07
N GLY A 109 -2.52 -11.66 -2.42
CA GLY A 109 -1.85 -11.18 -3.63
C GLY A 109 -1.23 -9.79 -3.51
N VAL A 110 -0.97 -9.29 -2.29
CA VAL A 110 -0.23 -8.04 -2.09
C VAL A 110 1.28 -8.27 -2.24
N ALA A 111 2.00 -7.21 -2.58
CA ALA A 111 3.46 -7.24 -2.80
C ALA A 111 4.27 -7.31 -1.50
N GLY A 112 3.68 -6.86 -0.41
CA GLY A 112 4.34 -6.81 0.89
C GLY A 112 3.42 -6.25 1.96
N MET A 113 3.91 -6.27 3.20
CA MET A 113 3.22 -5.69 4.34
C MET A 113 4.13 -4.76 5.13
N GLN A 114 3.51 -3.78 5.84
CA GLN A 114 4.18 -2.95 6.82
C GLN A 114 3.78 -3.39 8.23
N ILE A 115 4.77 -3.52 9.11
CA ILE A 115 4.56 -3.68 10.55
C ILE A 115 5.28 -2.59 11.33
N GLU A 116 4.75 -2.24 12.51
CA GLU A 116 5.32 -1.17 13.35
C GLU A 116 5.60 -1.61 14.78
N ASP A 117 6.51 -0.89 15.45
CA ASP A 117 6.99 -1.20 16.80
C ASP A 117 6.15 -0.58 17.93
N GLN A 118 4.92 -0.12 17.68
CA GLN A 118 4.04 0.32 18.74
C GLN A 118 3.53 -0.85 19.60
N GLU A 119 3.17 -0.56 20.85
CA GLU A 119 2.39 -1.48 21.69
C GLU A 119 0.99 -1.70 21.10
N ALA A 120 0.34 -2.82 21.45
CA ALA A 120 -1.07 -3.07 21.09
C ALA A 120 -1.96 -1.91 21.58
N ALA A 121 -3.09 -1.68 20.90
CA ALA A 121 -3.86 -0.45 20.96
C ALA A 121 -3.05 0.75 20.45
N LYS A 122 -2.46 0.58 19.26
CA LYS A 122 -1.68 1.60 18.56
C LYS A 122 -2.39 2.94 18.49
N LYS A 123 -1.62 3.99 18.20
CA LYS A 123 -2.13 5.32 17.88
C LYS A 123 -1.63 5.74 16.50
N CYS A 124 -2.33 6.67 15.86
CA CYS A 124 -1.79 7.31 14.66
C CYS A 124 -0.38 7.86 14.94
N GLY A 125 0.55 7.64 14.02
CA GLY A 125 1.98 7.97 14.16
C GLY A 125 2.27 9.42 14.49
N HIS A 126 1.39 10.35 14.16
CA HIS A 126 1.52 11.78 14.44
C HIS A 126 0.90 12.24 15.77
N LEU A 127 0.21 11.35 16.49
CA LEU A 127 -0.34 11.65 17.82
C LEU A 127 0.73 11.50 18.92
N SER A 128 0.47 12.17 20.06
CA SER A 128 1.32 12.08 21.27
C SER A 128 0.96 10.87 22.13
N GLY A 129 1.87 10.50 23.04
CA GLY A 129 1.66 9.44 24.02
C GLY A 129 1.68 8.04 23.41
N LYS A 130 2.45 7.85 22.33
CA LYS A 130 2.80 6.52 21.80
C LYS A 130 3.70 5.77 22.79
N ARG A 131 3.58 4.46 22.79
CA ARG A 131 4.49 3.54 23.47
C ARG A 131 4.97 2.52 22.45
N ILE A 132 6.22 2.13 22.58
CA ILE A 132 6.87 1.18 21.68
C ILE A 132 7.27 -0.06 22.48
N ILE A 133 7.23 -1.21 21.81
CA ILE A 133 7.66 -2.48 22.40
C ILE A 133 9.19 -2.53 22.53
N PRO A 134 9.74 -3.36 23.44
CA PRO A 134 11.19 -3.60 23.52
C PRO A 134 11.79 -3.95 22.14
N LEU A 135 13.02 -3.49 21.89
CA LEU A 135 13.71 -3.74 20.62
C LEU A 135 13.76 -5.22 20.26
N GLY A 136 14.08 -6.09 21.24
CA GLY A 136 14.15 -7.54 21.03
C GLY A 136 12.83 -8.17 20.60
N ASP A 137 11.69 -7.66 21.10
CA ASP A 137 10.37 -8.15 20.73
C ASP A 137 10.03 -7.78 19.27
N MET A 138 10.42 -6.57 18.83
CA MET A 138 10.22 -6.20 17.43
C MET A 138 11.15 -6.97 16.49
N VAL A 139 12.41 -7.19 16.88
CA VAL A 139 13.37 -8.05 16.15
C VAL A 139 12.78 -9.47 15.99
N ALA A 140 12.22 -10.04 17.05
CA ALA A 140 11.59 -11.38 16.96
C ALA A 140 10.39 -11.39 15.99
N LYS A 141 9.57 -10.33 15.97
CA LYS A 141 8.46 -10.19 15.00
C LYS A 141 8.97 -10.10 13.56
N ILE A 142 10.02 -9.33 13.31
CA ILE A 142 10.61 -9.16 11.97
C ILE A 142 11.18 -10.50 11.49
N THR A 143 11.98 -11.17 12.32
CA THR A 143 12.53 -12.50 12.00
C THR A 143 11.42 -13.49 11.66
N ALA A 144 10.38 -13.54 12.48
CA ALA A 144 9.22 -14.40 12.23
C ALA A 144 8.49 -14.05 10.91
N ALA A 145 8.39 -12.76 10.57
CA ALA A 145 7.83 -12.33 9.28
C ALA A 145 8.67 -12.80 8.09
N VAL A 146 9.99 -12.63 8.20
CA VAL A 146 10.95 -13.04 7.16
C VAL A 146 10.91 -14.57 6.96
N ASP A 147 10.90 -15.34 8.03
CA ASP A 147 10.88 -16.82 8.00
C ASP A 147 9.55 -17.39 7.49
N ALA A 148 8.45 -16.65 7.69
CA ALA A 148 7.12 -17.11 7.27
C ALA A 148 6.87 -16.97 5.78
N ARG A 149 7.66 -16.16 5.05
CA ARG A 149 7.49 -15.91 3.61
C ARG A 149 7.61 -17.21 2.81
N ARG A 150 6.66 -17.46 1.95
CA ARG A 150 6.73 -18.50 0.90
C ARG A 150 7.38 -17.96 -0.36
N ASN A 151 7.07 -16.71 -0.68
CA ASN A 151 7.69 -15.97 -1.74
C ASN A 151 8.80 -15.07 -1.16
N ARG A 152 10.05 -15.27 -1.57
CA ARG A 152 11.19 -14.48 -1.11
C ARG A 152 11.13 -13.00 -1.52
N ASP A 153 10.36 -12.70 -2.56
CA ASP A 153 10.18 -11.34 -3.05
C ASP A 153 9.08 -10.57 -2.31
N PHE A 154 8.24 -11.26 -1.50
CA PHE A 154 7.29 -10.58 -0.62
C PHE A 154 8.02 -9.65 0.35
N VAL A 155 7.63 -8.39 0.39
CA VAL A 155 8.35 -7.32 1.07
C VAL A 155 7.89 -7.16 2.51
N ILE A 156 8.84 -7.12 3.44
CA ILE A 156 8.61 -6.76 4.85
C ILE A 156 9.10 -5.32 5.06
N MET A 157 8.16 -4.38 5.10
CA MET A 157 8.42 -2.98 5.45
C MET A 157 8.27 -2.81 6.95
N VAL A 158 9.29 -2.23 7.58
CA VAL A 158 9.32 -2.05 9.03
C VAL A 158 9.31 -0.57 9.37
N ARG A 159 8.25 -0.18 10.10
CA ARG A 159 8.08 1.17 10.62
C ARG A 159 8.57 1.23 12.06
N THR A 160 9.27 2.31 12.39
CA THR A 160 9.59 2.65 13.78
C THR A 160 8.95 3.97 14.20
N ASP A 161 8.27 3.96 15.31
CA ASP A 161 7.70 5.13 15.97
C ASP A 161 8.62 5.71 17.07
N ALA A 162 9.85 5.19 17.18
CA ALA A 162 10.80 5.51 18.23
C ALA A 162 11.21 6.99 18.25
N ARG A 163 11.16 7.70 17.11
CA ARG A 163 11.48 9.14 17.10
C ARG A 163 10.66 9.92 18.13
N ALA A 164 9.42 9.57 18.34
CA ALA A 164 8.54 10.27 19.27
C ALA A 164 8.76 9.88 20.74
N VAL A 165 9.44 8.76 21.00
CA VAL A 165 9.65 8.19 22.35
C VAL A 165 11.11 8.32 22.78
N ASP A 166 12.04 7.86 21.92
CA ASP A 166 13.48 7.74 22.19
C ASP A 166 14.32 8.75 21.36
N GLY A 167 13.67 9.66 20.63
CA GLY A 167 14.35 10.63 19.77
C GLY A 167 14.88 10.02 18.45
N LEU A 168 15.58 10.86 17.68
CA LEU A 168 16.12 10.46 16.37
C LEU A 168 17.14 9.32 16.48
N GLU A 169 18.03 9.39 17.50
CA GLU A 169 19.05 8.36 17.73
C GLU A 169 18.42 7.00 18.02
N GLY A 170 17.36 6.95 18.86
CA GLY A 170 16.62 5.72 19.12
C GLY A 170 15.98 5.13 17.87
N ALA A 171 15.43 5.98 17.00
CA ALA A 171 14.88 5.53 15.70
C ALA A 171 15.98 4.95 14.79
N ILE A 172 17.16 5.57 14.74
CA ILE A 172 18.31 5.09 13.95
C ILE A 172 18.82 3.75 14.48
N GLN A 173 18.98 3.59 15.81
CA GLN A 173 19.42 2.33 16.40
C GLN A 173 18.45 1.20 16.12
N ARG A 174 17.14 1.43 16.24
CA ARG A 174 16.12 0.44 15.89
C ARG A 174 16.15 0.09 14.42
N ALA A 175 16.24 1.07 13.53
CA ALA A 175 16.31 0.83 12.09
C ALA A 175 17.50 -0.06 11.68
N LYS A 176 18.68 0.13 12.30
CA LYS A 176 19.85 -0.73 12.09
C LYS A 176 19.54 -2.18 12.50
N ALA A 177 19.04 -2.39 13.71
CA ALA A 177 18.68 -3.72 14.21
C ALA A 177 17.56 -4.39 13.38
N TYR A 178 16.61 -3.62 12.89
CA TYR A 178 15.53 -4.14 12.04
C TYR A 178 16.04 -4.62 10.67
N THR A 179 17.04 -3.92 10.12
CA THR A 179 17.70 -4.38 8.89
C THR A 179 18.48 -5.67 9.11
N GLU A 180 19.19 -5.79 10.25
CA GLU A 180 19.90 -7.03 10.62
C GLU A 180 18.92 -8.19 10.81
N ALA A 181 17.70 -7.93 11.29
CA ALA A 181 16.62 -8.91 11.41
C ALA A 181 15.96 -9.29 10.07
N GLY A 182 16.30 -8.59 8.97
CA GLY A 182 15.83 -8.89 7.61
C GLY A 182 14.72 -8.00 7.08
N ALA A 183 14.54 -6.79 7.64
CA ALA A 183 13.64 -5.79 7.06
C ALA A 183 14.09 -5.42 5.64
N ASP A 184 13.17 -5.47 4.68
CA ASP A 184 13.42 -5.11 3.28
C ASP A 184 13.33 -3.59 3.04
N ILE A 185 12.56 -2.88 3.86
CA ILE A 185 12.29 -1.44 3.76
C ILE A 185 12.23 -0.85 5.17
N LEU A 186 12.79 0.34 5.35
CA LEU A 186 12.70 1.10 6.60
C LEU A 186 11.76 2.29 6.44
N PHE A 187 10.93 2.48 7.45
CA PHE A 187 9.96 3.56 7.52
C PHE A 187 10.08 4.27 8.88
N PRO A 188 10.89 5.36 8.99
CA PRO A 188 10.92 6.19 10.18
C PRO A 188 9.69 7.10 10.24
N GLU A 189 8.87 6.94 11.28
CA GLU A 189 7.62 7.69 11.41
C GLU A 189 7.83 9.03 12.10
N ALA A 190 7.11 10.06 11.63
CA ALA A 190 6.95 11.37 12.26
C ALA A 190 8.27 12.10 12.56
N LEU A 191 9.24 12.02 11.65
CA LEU A 191 10.36 12.95 11.64
C LEU A 191 9.83 14.37 11.41
N VAL A 192 10.40 15.37 12.07
CA VAL A 192 9.77 16.70 12.19
C VAL A 192 10.44 17.77 11.35
N SER A 193 11.55 17.48 10.67
CA SER A 193 12.22 18.44 9.80
C SER A 193 12.99 17.76 8.67
N PRO A 194 13.28 18.49 7.57
CA PRO A 194 14.16 17.98 6.50
C PRO A 194 15.53 17.53 7.00
N GLU A 195 16.05 18.22 8.03
CA GLU A 195 17.36 17.89 8.63
C GLU A 195 17.32 16.54 9.32
N GLU A 196 16.22 16.20 10.03
CA GLU A 196 16.04 14.87 10.65
C GLU A 196 15.95 13.77 9.60
N PHE A 197 15.20 13.97 8.49
CA PHE A 197 15.14 13.03 7.38
C PHE A 197 16.53 12.82 6.76
N GLY A 198 17.26 13.89 6.48
CA GLY A 198 18.61 13.82 5.96
C GLY A 198 19.60 13.18 6.93
N ALA A 199 19.50 13.45 8.23
CA ALA A 199 20.34 12.83 9.25
C ALA A 199 20.07 11.33 9.37
N PHE A 200 18.78 10.91 9.43
CA PHE A 200 18.39 9.50 9.44
C PHE A 200 18.96 8.76 8.22
N SER A 201 18.73 9.28 7.02
CA SER A 201 19.22 8.67 5.78
C SER A 201 20.74 8.53 5.78
N ARG A 202 21.50 9.58 6.14
CA ARG A 202 22.97 9.53 6.21
C ARG A 202 23.48 8.49 7.18
N GLU A 203 22.91 8.42 8.39
CA GLU A 203 23.33 7.46 9.42
C GLU A 203 23.07 6.00 9.01
N ILE A 204 21.94 5.74 8.34
CA ILE A 204 21.65 4.42 7.77
C ILE A 204 22.65 4.07 6.66
N ARG A 205 22.96 5.02 5.76
CA ARG A 205 23.93 4.79 4.67
C ARG A 205 25.36 4.66 5.18
N ASN A 206 25.76 5.42 6.20
CA ASN A 206 27.06 5.32 6.87
C ASN A 206 27.27 3.95 7.55
N ALA A 207 26.21 3.34 8.06
CA ALA A 207 26.22 1.97 8.58
C ALA A 207 26.30 0.89 7.49
N GLY A 208 26.42 1.27 6.20
CA GLY A 208 26.49 0.32 5.08
C GLY A 208 25.14 -0.24 4.63
N ILE A 209 24.04 0.17 5.26
CA ILE A 209 22.68 -0.30 4.96
C ILE A 209 22.19 0.33 3.65
N ARG A 210 21.62 -0.49 2.75
CA ARG A 210 21.17 -0.07 1.40
C ARG A 210 19.69 -0.33 1.13
N VAL A 211 18.93 -0.80 2.13
CA VAL A 211 17.47 -0.99 1.97
C VAL A 211 16.78 0.35 1.67
N PRO A 212 15.71 0.35 0.90
CA PRO A 212 14.92 1.55 0.64
C PRO A 212 14.41 2.22 1.92
N LEU A 213 14.38 3.55 1.92
CA LEU A 213 13.77 4.37 2.95
C LEU A 213 12.46 4.93 2.43
N ILE A 214 11.41 4.85 3.23
CA ILE A 214 10.09 5.41 2.92
C ILE A 214 9.76 6.51 3.91
N ALA A 215 9.22 7.64 3.40
CA ALA A 215 8.69 8.73 4.20
C ALA A 215 7.17 8.75 4.18
N ASN A 216 6.55 9.23 5.25
CA ASN A 216 5.11 9.43 5.35
C ASN A 216 4.77 10.92 5.20
N MET A 217 3.94 11.25 4.21
CA MET A 217 3.46 12.62 3.97
C MET A 217 1.95 12.68 4.23
N THR A 218 1.56 12.42 5.48
CA THR A 218 0.17 12.57 5.91
C THR A 218 -0.14 14.03 6.23
N GLU A 219 -1.35 14.47 5.87
CA GLU A 219 -1.80 15.83 6.10
C GLU A 219 -2.06 16.09 7.60
N PHE A 220 -1.83 17.33 8.02
CA PHE A 220 -2.05 17.82 9.38
C PHE A 220 -1.22 17.08 10.44
N GLY A 221 -0.13 16.44 10.01
CA GLY A 221 0.81 15.75 10.88
C GLY A 221 1.90 16.68 11.46
N ARG A 222 2.93 16.08 12.07
CA ARG A 222 4.09 16.78 12.62
C ARG A 222 5.17 17.07 11.59
N THR A 223 5.20 16.28 10.52
CA THR A 223 6.15 16.41 9.41
C THR A 223 5.77 17.63 8.56
N PRO A 224 6.72 18.51 8.23
CA PRO A 224 6.48 19.59 7.27
C PRO A 224 6.13 19.01 5.89
N TYR A 225 5.34 19.76 5.11
CA TYR A 225 5.02 19.32 3.76
C TYR A 225 6.23 19.41 2.85
N LEU A 226 6.72 18.25 2.40
CA LEU A 226 7.81 18.11 1.47
C LEU A 226 7.31 17.39 0.20
N SER A 227 7.84 17.79 -0.94
CA SER A 227 7.60 17.15 -2.22
C SER A 227 8.39 15.84 -2.36
N VAL A 228 8.02 15.03 -3.35
CA VAL A 228 8.76 13.79 -3.70
C VAL A 228 10.21 14.10 -4.09
N ASP A 229 10.45 15.20 -4.81
CA ASP A 229 11.79 15.60 -5.24
C ASP A 229 12.68 16.03 -4.05
N GLU A 230 12.08 16.71 -3.04
CA GLU A 230 12.79 17.01 -1.80
C GLU A 230 13.17 15.73 -1.05
N PHE A 231 12.25 14.74 -0.95
CA PHE A 231 12.58 13.44 -0.37
C PHE A 231 13.62 12.66 -1.17
N GLN A 232 13.62 12.76 -2.48
CA GLN A 232 14.69 12.20 -3.33
C GLN A 232 16.05 12.77 -2.95
N THR A 233 16.13 14.09 -2.77
CA THR A 233 17.37 14.77 -2.36
C THR A 233 17.84 14.33 -0.97
N LEU A 234 16.89 14.00 -0.09
CA LEU A 234 17.14 13.48 1.26
C LEU A 234 17.50 11.98 1.29
N GLY A 235 17.45 11.29 0.13
CA GLY A 235 17.86 9.88 -0.01
C GLY A 235 16.77 8.86 0.28
N TYR A 236 15.49 9.22 0.16
CA TYR A 236 14.32 8.34 0.27
C TYR A 236 13.92 7.80 -1.11
N GLN A 237 13.40 6.59 -1.17
CA GLN A 237 12.99 5.91 -2.40
C GLN A 237 11.48 5.97 -2.64
N ALA A 238 10.69 6.21 -1.61
CA ALA A 238 9.26 6.45 -1.79
C ALA A 238 8.68 7.37 -0.72
N VAL A 239 7.54 7.99 -1.05
CA VAL A 239 6.76 8.86 -0.17
C VAL A 239 5.33 8.35 -0.14
N LEU A 240 4.83 7.97 1.04
CA LEU A 240 3.44 7.56 1.24
C LEU A 240 2.54 8.79 1.39
N PHE A 241 1.39 8.75 0.72
CA PHE A 241 0.27 9.68 0.91
C PHE A 241 -0.96 8.88 1.37
N PRO A 242 -0.98 8.37 2.62
CA PRO A 242 -1.83 7.25 3.02
C PRO A 242 -3.32 7.57 3.07
N VAL A 243 -3.70 8.84 3.27
CA VAL A 243 -5.11 9.23 3.51
C VAL A 243 -5.58 10.40 2.64
N SER A 244 -4.75 10.94 1.75
CA SER A 244 -5.06 12.13 0.93
C SER A 244 -6.32 11.95 0.10
N ALA A 245 -6.43 10.84 -0.64
CA ALA A 245 -7.61 10.54 -1.47
C ALA A 245 -8.88 10.42 -0.63
N LEU A 246 -8.82 9.72 0.52
CA LEU A 246 -9.95 9.59 1.43
C LEU A 246 -10.42 10.94 1.97
N ARG A 247 -9.49 11.80 2.41
CA ARG A 247 -9.82 13.12 2.98
C ARG A 247 -10.46 14.04 1.96
N VAL A 248 -9.96 14.03 0.73
CA VAL A 248 -10.55 14.80 -0.38
C VAL A 248 -11.96 14.31 -0.68
N ALA A 249 -12.14 12.97 -0.83
CA ALA A 249 -13.45 12.38 -1.09
C ALA A 249 -14.45 12.69 0.04
N ALA A 250 -14.05 12.54 1.30
CA ALA A 250 -14.90 12.85 2.45
C ALA A 250 -15.36 14.31 2.46
N ARG A 251 -14.47 15.26 2.16
CA ARG A 251 -14.83 16.69 2.08
C ARG A 251 -15.75 16.98 0.91
N ALA A 252 -15.53 16.35 -0.25
CA ALA A 252 -16.39 16.53 -1.42
C ALA A 252 -17.80 15.99 -1.16
N VAL A 253 -17.91 14.80 -0.56
CA VAL A 253 -19.20 14.20 -0.17
C VAL A 253 -19.93 15.08 0.84
N GLU A 254 -19.25 15.59 1.88
CA GLU A 254 -19.85 16.49 2.88
C GLU A 254 -20.46 17.75 2.22
N LYS A 255 -19.73 18.38 1.29
CA LYS A 255 -20.23 19.56 0.56
C LYS A 255 -21.43 19.21 -0.31
N LEU A 256 -21.36 18.13 -1.09
CA LEU A 256 -22.48 17.66 -1.92
C LEU A 256 -23.74 17.44 -1.06
N LEU A 257 -23.63 16.72 0.05
CA LEU A 257 -24.76 16.39 0.92
C LEU A 257 -25.39 17.65 1.54
N SER A 258 -24.57 18.65 1.90
CA SER A 258 -25.07 19.94 2.41
C SER A 258 -25.87 20.70 1.35
N GLU A 259 -25.37 20.77 0.12
CA GLU A 259 -26.09 21.41 -0.98
C GLU A 259 -27.34 20.64 -1.41
N LEU A 260 -27.24 19.32 -1.49
CA LEU A 260 -28.38 18.46 -1.81
C LEU A 260 -29.51 18.63 -0.79
N LYS A 261 -29.17 18.73 0.50
CA LYS A 261 -30.15 19.02 1.57
C LYS A 261 -30.80 20.39 1.44
N PHE A 262 -30.03 21.40 1.02
CA PHE A 262 -30.51 22.77 0.91
C PHE A 262 -31.33 23.02 -0.38
N PHE A 263 -30.85 22.55 -1.53
CA PHE A 263 -31.45 22.82 -2.84
C PHE A 263 -32.36 21.70 -3.35
N GLY A 264 -32.33 20.49 -2.76
CA GLY A 264 -33.06 19.31 -3.22
C GLY A 264 -32.60 18.81 -4.60
N SER A 265 -31.40 19.20 -5.06
CA SER A 265 -30.88 18.86 -6.39
C SER A 265 -29.37 18.82 -6.39
N GLN A 266 -28.80 17.86 -7.13
CA GLN A 266 -27.37 17.71 -7.38
C GLN A 266 -26.89 18.50 -8.61
N ARG A 267 -27.73 19.31 -9.24
CA ARG A 267 -27.45 19.94 -10.55
C ARG A 267 -26.15 20.73 -10.57
N ASN A 268 -25.81 21.45 -9.49
CA ASN A 268 -24.60 22.27 -9.39
C ASN A 268 -23.31 21.43 -9.24
N TRP A 269 -23.43 20.11 -9.08
CA TRP A 269 -22.31 19.21 -8.85
C TRP A 269 -21.97 18.35 -10.07
N LEU A 270 -22.75 18.42 -11.16
CA LEU A 270 -22.56 17.54 -12.32
C LEU A 270 -21.14 17.64 -12.90
N ASP A 271 -20.57 18.84 -12.96
CA ASP A 271 -19.20 19.07 -13.45
C ASP A 271 -18.09 18.55 -12.49
N HIS A 272 -18.48 18.20 -11.26
CA HIS A 272 -17.57 17.61 -10.24
C HIS A 272 -17.75 16.10 -10.11
N MET A 273 -18.60 15.49 -10.91
CA MET A 273 -18.89 14.05 -10.89
C MET A 273 -18.27 13.37 -12.10
N MET A 274 -17.80 12.14 -11.90
CA MET A 274 -17.56 11.26 -13.04
C MET A 274 -18.88 10.98 -13.74
N THR A 275 -18.88 11.05 -15.06
CA THR A 275 -19.98 10.57 -15.88
C THR A 275 -20.13 9.05 -15.71
N ARG A 276 -21.29 8.52 -16.11
CA ARG A 276 -21.48 7.07 -16.14
C ARG A 276 -20.43 6.36 -16.99
N GLN A 277 -20.09 6.93 -18.14
CA GLN A 277 -19.11 6.34 -19.04
C GLN A 277 -17.71 6.32 -18.41
N GLU A 278 -17.25 7.44 -17.84
CA GLU A 278 -15.95 7.50 -17.16
C GLU A 278 -15.84 6.50 -16.01
N LEU A 279 -16.95 6.29 -15.25
CA LEU A 279 -16.97 5.30 -14.17
C LEU A 279 -16.91 3.89 -14.73
N TYR A 280 -17.68 3.59 -15.80
CA TYR A 280 -17.66 2.27 -16.45
C TYR A 280 -16.30 1.95 -17.06
N ASP A 281 -15.66 2.92 -17.70
CA ASP A 281 -14.30 2.78 -18.22
C ASP A 281 -13.30 2.48 -17.11
N LEU A 282 -13.42 3.19 -15.96
CA LEU A 282 -12.54 2.99 -14.80
C LEU A 282 -12.68 1.57 -14.23
N ILE A 283 -13.92 1.08 -14.05
CA ILE A 283 -14.17 -0.25 -13.47
C ILE A 283 -14.14 -1.36 -14.52
N ARG A 284 -13.77 -1.05 -15.77
CA ARG A 284 -13.66 -2.00 -16.90
C ARG A 284 -14.98 -2.76 -17.13
N TYR A 285 -16.11 -2.01 -17.06
CA TYR A 285 -17.41 -2.56 -17.32
C TYR A 285 -17.56 -2.87 -18.82
N GLU A 286 -17.64 -4.16 -19.17
CA GLU A 286 -18.02 -4.61 -20.50
C GLU A 286 -19.53 -4.90 -20.52
N ASP A 287 -20.26 -4.31 -21.48
CA ASP A 287 -21.68 -4.62 -21.65
C ASP A 287 -21.84 -6.14 -21.88
N GLY A 288 -22.75 -6.78 -21.15
CA GLY A 288 -22.93 -8.24 -21.15
C GLY A 288 -23.13 -8.85 -22.55
N GLN A 289 -23.55 -8.06 -23.54
CA GLN A 289 -23.64 -8.47 -24.95
C GLN A 289 -22.25 -8.63 -25.58
N ALA A 290 -21.25 -7.83 -25.23
CA ALA A 290 -19.87 -7.96 -25.71
C ALA A 290 -19.18 -9.18 -25.11
N SER A 291 -19.44 -9.47 -23.84
CA SER A 291 -18.93 -10.66 -23.14
C SER A 291 -19.52 -11.96 -23.72
N MET A 292 -20.83 -11.98 -24.05
CA MET A 292 -21.47 -13.14 -24.69
C MET A 292 -20.99 -13.39 -26.14
N ARG A 293 -20.65 -12.35 -26.89
CA ARG A 293 -20.11 -12.50 -28.27
C ARG A 293 -18.73 -13.14 -28.26
N ARG A 294 -17.84 -12.81 -27.32
CA ARG A 294 -16.51 -13.44 -27.20
C ARG A 294 -16.57 -14.90 -26.77
N SER A 295 -17.58 -15.31 -25.99
CA SER A 295 -17.76 -16.70 -25.58
C SER A 295 -18.40 -17.58 -26.70
N HIS A 296 -18.90 -17.01 -27.79
CA HIS A 296 -19.53 -17.70 -28.92
C HIS A 296 -18.71 -17.65 -30.18
N GLU A 297 -17.53 -17.06 -30.22
CA GLU A 297 -16.62 -17.23 -31.38
C GLU A 297 -16.03 -18.64 -31.34
N PRO A 298 -16.33 -19.49 -32.37
CA PRO A 298 -15.77 -20.84 -32.41
C PRO A 298 -14.27 -20.74 -32.63
N ASN A 299 -13.54 -21.47 -31.81
CA ASN A 299 -12.10 -21.61 -31.87
C ASN A 299 -11.72 -22.29 -33.21
N HIS A 300 -11.52 -21.52 -34.28
CA HIS A 300 -11.00 -22.02 -35.53
C HIS A 300 -9.49 -22.31 -35.37
N ALA A 301 -9.16 -23.33 -34.62
CA ALA A 301 -7.86 -23.99 -34.72
C ALA A 301 -7.89 -24.82 -36.02
N GLY A 302 -7.18 -24.32 -37.01
CA GLY A 302 -7.10 -24.95 -38.32
C GLY A 302 -6.55 -26.39 -38.27
N THR A 303 -7.36 -27.33 -38.69
CA THR A 303 -6.89 -28.64 -39.12
C THR A 303 -6.39 -28.53 -40.55
N ALA A 304 -5.11 -28.29 -40.72
CA ALA A 304 -4.43 -28.50 -41.98
C ALA A 304 -4.14 -30.01 -42.11
N ASN A 305 -5.07 -30.76 -42.70
CA ASN A 305 -4.81 -32.12 -43.15
C ASN A 305 -4.14 -32.03 -44.53
N GLY A 306 -2.85 -32.36 -44.54
CA GLY A 306 -2.09 -32.57 -45.79
C GLY A 306 -2.47 -33.87 -46.45
N GLU A 307 -3.15 -33.78 -47.61
CA GLU A 307 -3.26 -34.88 -48.55
C GLU A 307 -1.94 -35.00 -49.33
N ARG A 308 -1.24 -36.13 -49.13
CA ARG A 308 -0.15 -36.57 -49.99
C ARG A 308 -0.75 -37.32 -51.17
N SER A 309 -0.76 -36.75 -52.35
CA SER A 309 -0.92 -37.48 -53.62
C SER A 309 0.39 -38.19 -54.00
N ARG A 310 0.35 -39.51 -54.21
CA ARG A 310 1.41 -40.28 -54.87
C ARG A 310 1.14 -40.33 -56.39
N PRO A 311 2.20 -40.29 -57.18
CA PRO A 311 2.06 -40.48 -58.68
C PRO A 311 2.15 -41.96 -59.05
N SER A 312 1.46 -42.31 -60.05
CA SER A 312 1.73 -43.45 -60.94
C SER A 312 1.78 -42.99 -62.40
#